data_497ba7d9d3c561cc140d3ebe52ba5075
#
_entry.id   497ba7d9d3c561cc140d3ebe52ba5075
#
_cell.length_a   1.000
_cell.length_b   1.000
_cell.length_c   1.000
_cell.angle_alpha   90.00
_cell.angle_beta   90.00
_cell.angle_gamma   90.00
#
_symmetry.space_group_name_H-M   'P 1'
#
loop_
_entity.id
_entity.type
_entity.pdbx_description
1 polymer ?
#
loop_
_entity_poly.entity_id
_entity_poly.type
_entity_poly.pdbx_seq_one_letter_code
_entity_poly.pdbx_strand_id
1 'polypeptide(L)'
;MKGQYLIVDDEPDLCWALGHLLTSNGLPCHTAQTAQGALDLMQTHHFQLAFLDITLPDMNGLNLARCLRKLDPLLPIVILSGYLPNEAAAVAAARHEGLICAYFNKPFVHEEILHVVQEFLPRPS
;
A
#
# COMPACT_ATOMS: atom_id res chain seq x y z
N MET A 1 5.41 -4.58 -19.76
CA MET A 1 4.64 -5.38 -18.78
C MET A 1 3.93 -4.47 -17.81
N LYS A 2 2.68 -4.76 -17.53
CA LYS A 2 1.95 -4.02 -16.51
C LYS A 2 2.39 -4.50 -15.14
N GLY A 3 2.70 -3.57 -14.24
CA GLY A 3 2.98 -3.90 -12.86
C GLY A 3 1.71 -4.33 -12.14
N GLN A 4 1.88 -5.04 -11.04
CA GLN A 4 0.78 -5.42 -10.15
C GLN A 4 0.84 -4.58 -8.89
N TYR A 5 -0.31 -4.39 -8.26
CA TYR A 5 -0.46 -3.53 -7.09
C TYR A 5 -1.01 -4.34 -5.93
N LEU A 6 -0.47 -4.10 -4.75
CA LEU A 6 -0.89 -4.79 -3.52
C LEU A 6 -1.71 -3.83 -2.66
N ILE A 7 -2.85 -4.31 -2.17
CA ILE A 7 -3.72 -3.58 -1.24
C ILE A 7 -3.88 -4.42 0.01
N VAL A 8 -3.51 -3.88 1.16
CA VAL A 8 -3.64 -4.59 2.44
C VAL A 8 -4.46 -3.73 3.39
N ASP A 9 -5.68 -4.18 3.65
CA ASP A 9 -6.62 -3.50 4.55
C ASP A 9 -7.61 -4.52 5.06
N ASP A 10 -7.96 -4.44 6.34
CA ASP A 10 -8.90 -5.39 6.96
C ASP A 10 -10.36 -5.05 6.63
N GLU A 11 -10.63 -3.91 6.01
CA GLU A 11 -11.97 -3.53 5.59
C GLU A 11 -12.23 -4.00 4.16
N PRO A 12 -13.12 -5.00 3.95
CA PRO A 12 -13.39 -5.49 2.60
C PRO A 12 -13.91 -4.42 1.64
N ASP A 13 -14.71 -3.49 2.16
CA ASP A 13 -15.27 -2.42 1.33
C ASP A 13 -14.19 -1.49 0.79
N LEU A 14 -13.18 -1.18 1.59
CA LEU A 14 -12.07 -0.36 1.16
C LEU A 14 -11.21 -1.11 0.13
N CYS A 15 -10.93 -2.38 0.36
CA CYS A 15 -10.22 -3.21 -0.60
C CYS A 15 -10.94 -3.23 -1.94
N TRP A 16 -12.27 -3.38 -1.90
CA TRP A 16 -13.07 -3.39 -3.12
C TRP A 16 -13.00 -2.05 -3.83
N ALA A 17 -13.20 -0.95 -3.09
CA ALA A 17 -13.24 0.39 -3.68
C ALA A 17 -11.88 0.77 -4.30
N LEU A 18 -10.79 0.54 -3.58
CA LEU A 18 -9.47 0.85 -4.08
C LEU A 18 -9.08 -0.07 -5.23
N GLY A 19 -9.40 -1.37 -5.10
CA GLY A 19 -9.16 -2.34 -6.17
C GLY A 19 -9.93 -2.01 -7.42
N HIS A 20 -11.18 -1.58 -7.28
CA HIS A 20 -12.00 -1.16 -8.42
C HIS A 20 -11.41 0.07 -9.11
N LEU A 21 -10.94 1.04 -8.32
CA LEU A 21 -10.30 2.23 -8.87
C LEU A 21 -9.07 1.87 -9.71
N LEU A 22 -8.21 1.01 -9.18
CA LEU A 22 -7.01 0.59 -9.88
C LEU A 22 -7.33 -0.24 -11.13
N THR A 23 -8.21 -1.22 -11.00
CA THR A 23 -8.58 -2.10 -12.11
C THR A 23 -9.24 -1.33 -13.24
N SER A 24 -10.08 -0.36 -12.91
CA SER A 24 -10.75 0.50 -13.90
C SER A 24 -9.75 1.34 -14.71
N ASN A 25 -8.55 1.52 -14.18
CA ASN A 25 -7.47 2.25 -14.84
C ASN A 25 -6.43 1.31 -15.46
N GLY A 26 -6.78 0.03 -15.61
CA GLY A 26 -5.88 -0.94 -16.24
C GLY A 26 -4.75 -1.42 -15.35
N LEU A 27 -4.87 -1.26 -14.03
CA LEU A 27 -3.83 -1.59 -13.07
C LEU A 27 -4.26 -2.84 -12.26
N PRO A 28 -3.72 -4.02 -12.59
CA PRO A 28 -4.12 -5.25 -11.88
C PRO A 28 -3.65 -5.20 -10.43
N CYS A 29 -4.49 -5.69 -9.51
CA CYS A 29 -4.17 -5.66 -8.10
C CYS A 29 -4.53 -6.96 -7.41
N HIS A 30 -3.90 -7.19 -6.27
CA HIS A 30 -4.21 -8.27 -5.34
C HIS A 30 -4.49 -7.65 -3.99
N THR A 31 -5.43 -8.22 -3.26
CA THR A 31 -5.82 -7.70 -1.95
C THR A 31 -5.55 -8.72 -0.87
N ALA A 32 -5.21 -8.24 0.32
CA ALA A 32 -5.08 -9.04 1.52
C ALA A 32 -5.72 -8.28 2.68
N GLN A 33 -6.32 -9.00 3.61
CA GLN A 33 -6.97 -8.37 4.77
C GLN A 33 -6.14 -8.49 6.03
N THR A 34 -4.99 -9.15 5.95
CA THR A 34 -4.06 -9.33 7.07
C THR A 34 -2.65 -9.14 6.57
N ALA A 35 -1.74 -8.86 7.52
CA ALA A 35 -0.31 -8.78 7.19
C ALA A 35 0.22 -10.12 6.69
N GLN A 36 -0.20 -11.22 7.31
CA GLN A 36 0.24 -12.54 6.88
C GLN A 36 -0.19 -12.83 5.43
N GLY A 37 -1.42 -12.44 5.07
CA GLY A 37 -1.88 -12.60 3.69
C GLY A 37 -1.02 -11.82 2.70
N ALA A 38 -0.59 -10.62 3.08
CA ALA A 38 0.30 -9.81 2.25
C ALA A 38 1.66 -10.48 2.09
N LEU A 39 2.22 -11.00 3.18
CA LEU A 39 3.51 -11.69 3.12
C LEU A 39 3.44 -12.94 2.24
N ASP A 40 2.32 -13.67 2.29
CA ASP A 40 2.11 -14.83 1.44
C ASP A 40 2.08 -14.44 -0.04
N LEU A 41 1.41 -13.35 -0.38
CA LEU A 41 1.37 -12.84 -1.75
C LEU A 41 2.76 -12.42 -2.24
N MET A 42 3.60 -11.88 -1.37
CA MET A 42 4.96 -11.48 -1.72
C MET A 42 5.84 -12.67 -2.08
N GLN A 43 5.47 -13.89 -1.69
CA GLN A 43 6.22 -15.09 -2.03
C GLN A 43 6.08 -15.48 -3.49
N THR A 44 4.98 -15.11 -4.13
CA THR A 44 4.64 -15.57 -5.47
C THR A 44 4.43 -14.43 -6.47
N HIS A 45 4.37 -13.19 -6.01
CA HIS A 45 4.08 -12.03 -6.87
C HIS A 45 5.12 -10.93 -6.64
N HIS A 46 5.40 -10.18 -7.71
CA HIS A 46 6.19 -8.96 -7.64
C HIS A 46 5.26 -7.77 -7.80
N PHE A 47 5.31 -6.84 -6.86
CA PHE A 47 4.41 -5.68 -6.85
C PHE A 47 5.15 -4.42 -7.23
N GLN A 48 4.45 -3.55 -7.98
CA GLN A 48 4.95 -2.24 -8.40
C GLN A 48 4.78 -1.20 -7.31
N LEU A 49 3.75 -1.35 -6.49
CA LEU A 49 3.40 -0.42 -5.42
C LEU A 49 2.50 -1.14 -4.44
N ALA A 50 2.63 -0.84 -3.15
CA ALA A 50 1.80 -1.43 -2.11
C ALA A 50 1.08 -0.34 -1.32
N PHE A 51 -0.21 -0.55 -1.07
CA PHE A 51 -1.04 0.28 -0.20
C PHE A 51 -1.33 -0.51 1.08
N LEU A 52 -0.93 0.01 2.22
CA LEU A 52 -1.08 -0.68 3.51
C LEU A 52 -1.90 0.16 4.48
N ASP A 53 -2.91 -0.46 5.09
CA ASP A 53 -3.57 0.13 6.25
C ASP A 53 -2.60 0.11 7.44
N ILE A 54 -2.58 1.18 8.21
CA ILE A 54 -1.70 1.25 9.37
C ILE A 54 -2.17 0.32 10.50
N THR A 55 -3.48 0.05 10.59
CA THR A 55 -4.05 -0.80 11.64
C THR A 55 -4.57 -2.10 11.04
N LEU A 56 -3.78 -3.16 11.13
CA LEU A 56 -4.18 -4.49 10.68
C LEU A 56 -4.44 -5.38 11.90
N PRO A 57 -5.25 -6.46 11.75
CA PRO A 57 -5.60 -7.28 12.90
C PRO A 57 -4.42 -8.03 13.51
N ASP A 58 -3.42 -8.36 12.72
CA ASP A 58 -2.29 -9.18 13.16
C ASP A 58 -0.97 -8.43 13.25
N MET A 59 -0.90 -7.17 12.76
CA MET A 59 0.36 -6.42 12.78
C MET A 59 0.09 -4.94 12.50
N ASN A 60 0.90 -4.07 13.06
CA ASN A 60 0.89 -2.65 12.68
C ASN A 60 1.40 -2.51 11.23
N GLY A 61 0.74 -1.66 10.44
CA GLY A 61 1.08 -1.49 9.02
C GLY A 61 2.51 -1.00 8.78
N LEU A 62 3.07 -0.21 9.70
CA LEU A 62 4.47 0.23 9.57
C LEU A 62 5.43 -0.93 9.81
N ASN A 63 5.09 -1.85 10.70
CA ASN A 63 5.90 -3.06 10.90
C ASN A 63 5.82 -3.96 9.67
N LEU A 64 4.63 -4.08 9.07
CA LEU A 64 4.50 -4.79 7.81
C LEU A 64 5.35 -4.15 6.72
N ALA A 65 5.35 -2.82 6.64
CA ALA A 65 6.18 -2.11 5.67
C ALA A 65 7.66 -2.47 5.82
N ARG A 66 8.14 -2.59 7.06
CA ARG A 66 9.52 -3.02 7.31
C ARG A 66 9.78 -4.43 6.81
N CYS A 67 8.81 -5.35 7.01
CA CYS A 67 8.93 -6.71 6.51
C CYS A 67 8.95 -6.75 4.98
N LEU A 68 8.06 -5.98 4.34
CA LEU A 68 8.02 -5.92 2.88
C LEU A 68 9.31 -5.32 2.31
N ARG A 69 9.88 -4.33 3.00
CA ARG A 69 11.13 -3.70 2.59
C ARG A 69 12.29 -4.68 2.60
N LYS A 70 12.29 -5.63 3.52
CA LYS A 70 13.30 -6.69 3.56
C LYS A 70 13.16 -7.66 2.40
N LEU A 71 11.92 -7.93 1.99
CA LEU A 71 11.64 -8.84 0.86
C LEU A 71 11.88 -8.16 -0.48
N ASP A 72 11.56 -6.88 -0.59
CA ASP A 72 11.77 -6.09 -1.80
C ASP A 72 12.23 -4.69 -1.40
N PRO A 73 13.54 -4.44 -1.41
CA PRO A 73 14.08 -3.15 -0.96
C PRO A 73 13.64 -1.95 -1.81
N LEU A 74 13.16 -2.18 -3.02
CA LEU A 74 12.78 -1.09 -3.94
C LEU A 74 11.27 -0.88 -4.01
N LEU A 75 10.47 -1.66 -3.28
CA LEU A 75 9.02 -1.55 -3.34
C LEU A 75 8.55 -0.21 -2.75
N PRO A 76 7.90 0.66 -3.54
CA PRO A 76 7.26 1.84 -2.97
C PRO A 76 6.06 1.44 -2.12
N ILE A 77 5.92 2.05 -0.95
CA ILE A 77 4.88 1.72 0.01
C ILE A 77 4.11 2.98 0.38
N VAL A 78 2.79 2.91 0.27
CA VAL A 78 1.86 3.99 0.65
C VAL A 78 1.07 3.52 1.87
N ILE A 79 1.00 4.34 2.90
CA ILE A 79 0.18 4.07 4.08
C ILE A 79 -1.18 4.75 3.94
N LEU A 80 -2.23 3.98 4.25
CA LEU A 80 -3.58 4.50 4.39
C LEU A 80 -3.94 4.45 5.87
N SER A 81 -4.35 5.57 6.45
CA SER A 81 -4.67 5.58 7.87
C SER A 81 -6.02 6.24 8.12
N GLY A 82 -6.76 5.69 9.09
CA GLY A 82 -7.86 6.40 9.68
C GLY A 82 -7.32 7.57 10.50
N TYR A 83 -8.21 8.41 11.00
CA TYR A 83 -7.78 9.52 11.82
C TYR A 83 -7.36 8.99 13.19
N LEU A 84 -6.04 8.82 13.38
CA LEU A 84 -5.45 8.37 14.63
C LEU A 84 -4.30 9.31 14.98
N PRO A 85 -4.55 10.35 15.80
CA PRO A 85 -3.50 11.34 16.10
C PRO A 85 -2.23 10.74 16.69
N ASN A 86 -2.35 9.63 17.43
CA ASN A 86 -1.21 8.98 18.07
C ASN A 86 -0.23 8.36 17.06
N GLU A 87 -0.67 8.14 15.83
CA GLU A 87 0.17 7.50 14.81
C GLU A 87 0.77 8.49 13.83
N ALA A 88 0.34 9.75 13.87
CA ALA A 88 0.79 10.76 12.92
C ALA A 88 2.31 10.96 12.96
N ALA A 89 2.89 10.98 14.15
CA ALA A 89 4.34 11.14 14.30
C ALA A 89 5.11 9.94 13.74
N ALA A 90 4.61 8.72 13.97
CA ALA A 90 5.24 7.51 13.48
C ALA A 90 5.20 7.43 11.96
N VAL A 91 4.08 7.84 11.36
CA VAL A 91 3.92 7.87 9.90
C VAL A 91 4.86 8.91 9.29
N ALA A 92 4.92 10.12 9.88
CA ALA A 92 5.81 11.17 9.39
C ALA A 92 7.28 10.74 9.48
N ALA A 93 7.67 10.08 10.57
CA ALA A 93 9.02 9.57 10.74
C ALA A 93 9.33 8.50 9.68
N ALA A 94 8.39 7.59 9.42
CA ALA A 94 8.56 6.54 8.42
C ALA A 94 8.77 7.12 7.02
N ARG A 95 8.05 8.20 6.69
CA ARG A 95 8.22 8.87 5.41
C ARG A 95 9.59 9.54 5.33
N HIS A 96 10.00 10.20 6.40
CA HIS A 96 11.31 10.86 6.47
C HIS A 96 12.46 9.87 6.33
N GLU A 97 12.31 8.68 6.92
CA GLU A 97 13.32 7.61 6.84
C GLU A 97 13.34 6.91 5.47
N GLY A 98 12.36 7.16 4.62
CA GLY A 98 12.26 6.49 3.33
C GLY A 98 11.61 5.11 3.38
N LEU A 99 11.02 4.73 4.51
CA LEU A 99 10.31 3.46 4.63
C LEU A 99 9.05 3.45 3.78
N ILE A 100 8.34 4.58 3.75
CA ILE A 100 7.15 4.77 2.92
C ILE A 100 7.36 5.99 2.03
N CYS A 101 6.69 6.01 0.88
CA CYS A 101 6.80 7.13 -0.06
C CYS A 101 5.69 8.17 0.11
N ALA A 102 4.54 7.76 0.67
CA ALA A 102 3.41 8.66 0.85
C ALA A 102 2.45 8.08 1.90
N TYR A 103 1.55 8.91 2.40
CA TYR A 103 0.46 8.46 3.25
C TYR A 103 -0.77 9.30 2.97
N PHE A 104 -1.94 8.68 3.10
CA PHE A 104 -3.22 9.35 2.90
C PHE A 104 -4.16 9.01 4.04
N ASN A 105 -4.99 9.97 4.42
CA ASN A 105 -6.04 9.74 5.41
C ASN A 105 -7.24 9.09 4.73
N LYS A 106 -7.95 8.25 5.46
CA LYS A 106 -9.23 7.72 5.02
C LYS A 106 -10.34 8.69 5.35
N PRO A 107 -11.34 8.86 4.48
CA PRO A 107 -11.46 8.27 3.15
C PRO A 107 -10.48 8.90 2.16
N PHE A 108 -9.96 8.09 1.25
CA PHE A 108 -8.98 8.56 0.27
C PHE A 108 -9.69 9.31 -0.87
N VAL A 109 -8.93 10.20 -1.54
CA VAL A 109 -9.38 10.92 -2.73
C VAL A 109 -8.80 10.21 -3.94
N HIS A 110 -9.66 9.91 -4.92
CA HIS A 110 -9.27 9.15 -6.11
C HIS A 110 -8.10 9.79 -6.86
N GLU A 111 -8.14 11.11 -7.02
CA GLU A 111 -7.08 11.83 -7.73
C GLU A 111 -5.73 11.69 -7.03
N GLU A 112 -5.71 11.70 -5.71
CA GLU A 112 -4.47 11.55 -4.94
C GLU A 112 -3.89 10.15 -5.13
N ILE A 113 -4.74 9.12 -5.11
CA ILE A 113 -4.31 7.74 -5.33
C ILE A 113 -3.74 7.57 -6.74
N LEU A 114 -4.47 8.06 -7.75
CA LEU A 114 -4.02 7.94 -9.13
C LEU A 114 -2.75 8.76 -9.39
N HIS A 115 -2.60 9.88 -8.72
CA HIS A 115 -1.38 10.69 -8.83
C HIS A 115 -0.15 9.95 -8.33
N VAL A 116 -0.25 9.32 -7.16
CA VAL A 116 0.90 8.56 -6.61
C VAL A 116 1.18 7.33 -7.46
N VAL A 117 0.15 6.68 -7.99
CA VAL A 117 0.33 5.54 -8.89
C VAL A 117 1.13 5.95 -10.13
N GLN A 118 0.81 7.13 -10.71
CA GLN A 118 1.51 7.61 -11.90
C GLN A 118 3.00 7.84 -11.66
N GLU A 119 3.38 8.25 -10.46
CA GLU A 119 4.78 8.44 -10.11
C GLU A 119 5.57 7.12 -10.14
N PHE A 120 4.90 5.99 -9.96
CA PHE A 120 5.53 4.68 -9.84
C PHE A 120 5.09 3.70 -10.93
N LEU A 121 4.58 4.21 -12.06
CA LEU A 121 4.27 3.34 -13.19
C LEU A 121 5.54 2.70 -13.73
N PRO A 122 5.45 1.44 -14.24
CA PRO A 122 6.60 0.83 -14.89
C PRO A 122 7.06 1.68 -16.06
N ARG A 123 8.35 1.95 -16.13
CA ARG A 123 8.90 2.72 -17.23
C ARG A 123 8.92 1.86 -18.49
N PRO A 124 8.61 2.43 -19.66
CA PRO A 124 8.81 1.69 -20.89
C PRO A 124 10.30 1.37 -21.05
N SER A 125 10.56 0.14 -21.40
CA SER A 125 11.93 -0.32 -21.62
C SER A 125 12.45 0.11 -23.00
#